data_86331317e26996e21ac4af616abafb38
#
_entry.id   86331317e26996e21ac4af616abafb38
#
_cell.length_a   1.000
_cell.length_b   1.000
_cell.length_c   1.000
_cell.angle_alpha   90.00
_cell.angle_beta   90.00
_cell.angle_gamma   90.00
#
_symmetry.space_group_name_H-M   'P 1'
#
loop_
_entity.id
_entity.type
_entity.pdbx_description
1 polymer ?
#
loop_
_entity_poly.entity_id
_entity_poly.type
_entity_poly.pdbx_seq_one_letter_code
_entity_poly.pdbx_strand_id
1 'polypeptide(L)'
;MNIHEYQAKELLRAYGAPVSDGRPITRAEDAKTAAGAIDGPLWVVKAQIHAGGRGKGKFVEADAGEKGGVRIAKSVEEAAAEAKKMLGRTLVTKQTGPAGKQVNRVYIEDGSGIDREMYLALLVDRQTSRVSFVASTEGGMDIEEVAEATPEKILSFSVDPATGYQPFHGRRIAFALGLEGQQIKQCVSLMGLLYKLFIEKDVEMLEVNPLIVTDKGDLKCLDAKMGFDSNAIYRHPDIAALRDETEEDPKELAASKFDLNYIALDGEIGCMVNGAGLAMATMDIIKLYGAEPANFLDVGGGATKEKVTEAFKIITSDPNVKGILVNIFGGIMRCDVIADGVIAAVKEVGLQVPLVVRLEGTNVEKGKEIIAGSGLNVIAADNLADAAQKMVKAVKG
;
A
#
# COMPACT_ATOMS: atom_id res chain seq x y z
N MET A 1 5.38 -1.27 -3.89
CA MET A 1 4.38 -1.70 -4.90
C MET A 1 3.71 -2.98 -4.41
N ASN A 2 2.37 -3.02 -4.35
CA ASN A 2 1.61 -4.22 -3.98
C ASN A 2 1.14 -4.97 -5.22
N ILE A 3 0.86 -6.28 -5.06
CA ILE A 3 0.29 -7.13 -6.11
C ILE A 3 -0.95 -7.87 -5.58
N HIS A 4 -1.77 -8.39 -6.50
CA HIS A 4 -2.94 -9.19 -6.14
C HIS A 4 -2.57 -10.56 -5.55
N GLU A 5 -3.49 -11.14 -4.77
CA GLU A 5 -3.33 -12.47 -4.16
C GLU A 5 -2.97 -13.55 -5.18
N TYR A 6 -3.65 -13.59 -6.34
CA TYR A 6 -3.36 -14.62 -7.35
C TYR A 6 -1.94 -14.48 -7.91
N GLN A 7 -1.43 -13.26 -8.09
CA GLN A 7 -0.06 -12.99 -8.54
C GLN A 7 0.96 -13.40 -7.47
N ALA A 8 0.68 -13.10 -6.19
CA ALA A 8 1.49 -13.55 -5.08
C ALA A 8 1.56 -15.08 -5.01
N LYS A 9 0.43 -15.78 -5.22
CA LYS A 9 0.39 -17.25 -5.29
C LYS A 9 1.14 -17.82 -6.49
N GLU A 10 1.12 -17.16 -7.64
CA GLU A 10 1.91 -17.57 -8.79
C GLU A 10 3.42 -17.47 -8.51
N LEU A 11 3.87 -16.40 -7.87
CA LEU A 11 5.26 -16.27 -7.41
C LEU A 11 5.62 -17.33 -6.37
N LEU A 12 4.77 -17.55 -5.37
CA LEU A 12 4.96 -18.60 -4.37
C LEU A 12 5.11 -19.98 -5.03
N ARG A 13 4.23 -20.30 -5.99
CA ARG A 13 4.28 -21.56 -6.75
C ARG A 13 5.56 -21.68 -7.56
N ALA A 14 6.02 -20.61 -8.20
CA ALA A 14 7.26 -20.59 -8.98
C ALA A 14 8.50 -20.89 -8.11
N TYR A 15 8.45 -20.53 -6.83
CA TYR A 15 9.49 -20.87 -5.85
C TYR A 15 9.28 -22.22 -5.17
N GLY A 16 8.20 -22.95 -5.50
CA GLY A 16 7.91 -24.28 -4.96
C GLY A 16 7.11 -24.30 -3.65
N ALA A 17 6.55 -23.16 -3.22
CA ALA A 17 5.68 -23.13 -2.05
C ALA A 17 4.31 -23.74 -2.37
N PRO A 18 3.71 -24.52 -1.44
CA PRO A 18 2.41 -25.15 -1.64
C PRO A 18 1.29 -24.10 -1.57
N VAL A 19 0.58 -23.94 -2.67
CA VAL A 19 -0.58 -23.05 -2.82
C VAL A 19 -1.72 -23.78 -3.54
N SER A 20 -2.96 -23.33 -3.36
CA SER A 20 -4.12 -23.86 -4.11
C SER A 20 -3.97 -23.54 -5.61
N ASP A 21 -4.48 -24.44 -6.47
CA ASP A 21 -4.64 -24.12 -7.89
C ASP A 21 -5.80 -23.13 -8.08
N GLY A 22 -5.66 -22.22 -9.02
CA GLY A 22 -6.67 -21.21 -9.25
C GLY A 22 -6.48 -20.44 -10.56
N ARG A 23 -7.52 -19.71 -10.95
CA ARG A 23 -7.56 -18.96 -12.20
C ARG A 23 -8.13 -17.55 -11.93
N PRO A 24 -7.41 -16.48 -12.29
CA PRO A 24 -7.95 -15.13 -12.28
C PRO A 24 -8.83 -14.89 -13.49
N ILE A 25 -9.88 -14.11 -13.31
CA ILE A 25 -10.75 -13.65 -14.39
C ILE A 25 -11.02 -12.14 -14.26
N THR A 26 -11.18 -11.47 -15.37
CA THR A 26 -11.57 -10.05 -15.48
C THR A 26 -12.95 -9.88 -16.14
N ARG A 27 -13.52 -10.93 -16.70
CA ARG A 27 -14.81 -10.93 -17.38
C ARG A 27 -15.69 -12.07 -16.86
N ALA A 28 -16.96 -11.79 -16.67
CA ALA A 28 -17.91 -12.75 -16.11
C ALA A 28 -18.12 -14.00 -16.99
N GLU A 29 -17.99 -13.84 -18.32
CA GLU A 29 -18.10 -14.95 -19.28
C GLU A 29 -16.99 -16.00 -19.13
N ASP A 30 -15.81 -15.62 -18.62
CA ASP A 30 -14.68 -16.53 -18.45
C ASP A 30 -14.83 -17.41 -17.19
N ALA A 31 -15.73 -17.05 -16.27
CA ALA A 31 -15.86 -17.68 -14.96
C ALA A 31 -16.16 -19.19 -15.03
N LYS A 32 -17.03 -19.60 -15.94
CA LYS A 32 -17.39 -21.02 -16.11
C LYS A 32 -16.21 -21.84 -16.62
N THR A 33 -15.45 -21.31 -17.57
CA THR A 33 -14.25 -21.95 -18.11
C THR A 33 -13.16 -22.04 -17.05
N ALA A 34 -12.93 -20.96 -16.29
CA ALA A 34 -11.96 -20.91 -15.21
C ALA A 34 -12.28 -21.92 -14.10
N ALA A 35 -13.53 -21.96 -13.63
CA ALA A 35 -13.97 -22.92 -12.63
C ALA A 35 -13.89 -24.37 -13.11
N GLY A 36 -14.26 -24.63 -14.37
CA GLY A 36 -14.19 -25.96 -14.98
C GLY A 36 -12.77 -26.49 -15.20
N ALA A 37 -11.76 -25.63 -15.14
CA ALA A 37 -10.34 -26.01 -15.24
C ALA A 37 -9.71 -26.33 -13.87
N ILE A 38 -10.48 -26.29 -12.79
CA ILE A 38 -10.04 -26.54 -11.42
C ILE A 38 -10.79 -27.77 -10.91
N ASP A 39 -10.05 -28.70 -10.30
CA ASP A 39 -10.64 -29.90 -9.73
C ASP A 39 -11.54 -29.54 -8.53
N GLY A 40 -12.79 -30.05 -8.57
CA GLY A 40 -13.73 -29.92 -7.46
C GLY A 40 -13.43 -30.87 -6.29
N PRO A 41 -14.33 -30.96 -5.34
CA PRO A 41 -15.76 -30.59 -5.38
C PRO A 41 -16.11 -29.19 -4.81
N LEU A 42 -15.13 -28.39 -4.40
CA LEU A 42 -15.32 -27.10 -3.77
C LEU A 42 -14.50 -26.03 -4.47
N TRP A 43 -15.12 -24.90 -4.76
CA TRP A 43 -14.46 -23.72 -5.32
C TRP A 43 -14.57 -22.56 -4.35
N VAL A 44 -13.51 -21.75 -4.26
CA VAL A 44 -13.52 -20.49 -3.52
C VAL A 44 -13.39 -19.34 -4.52
N VAL A 45 -14.37 -18.45 -4.51
CA VAL A 45 -14.45 -17.29 -5.42
C VAL A 45 -14.08 -16.04 -4.62
N LYS A 46 -12.96 -15.40 -4.96
CA LYS A 46 -12.36 -14.31 -4.18
C LYS A 46 -12.26 -13.02 -4.99
N ALA A 47 -12.88 -11.96 -4.52
CA ALA A 47 -12.64 -10.61 -5.05
C ALA A 47 -11.15 -10.26 -4.92
N GLN A 48 -10.57 -9.68 -5.95
CA GLN A 48 -9.17 -9.24 -5.96
C GLN A 48 -9.12 -7.73 -5.88
N ILE A 49 -8.85 -7.23 -4.69
CA ILE A 49 -8.57 -5.82 -4.36
C ILE A 49 -7.36 -5.77 -3.41
N HIS A 50 -6.61 -4.68 -3.41
CA HIS A 50 -5.46 -4.48 -2.52
C HIS A 50 -5.91 -4.10 -1.09
N ALA A 51 -6.86 -4.85 -0.53
CA ALA A 51 -7.34 -4.66 0.82
C ALA A 51 -7.65 -6.00 1.50
N GLY A 52 -7.35 -6.08 2.79
CA GLY A 52 -7.70 -7.20 3.64
C GLY A 52 -9.15 -7.17 4.09
N GLY A 53 -9.58 -8.25 4.78
CA GLY A 53 -10.93 -8.34 5.35
C GLY A 53 -12.02 -8.56 4.30
N ARG A 54 -11.69 -8.97 3.09
CA ARG A 54 -12.63 -9.18 1.96
C ARG A 54 -13.80 -10.09 2.31
N GLY A 55 -13.56 -11.15 3.07
CA GLY A 55 -14.62 -12.11 3.48
C GLY A 55 -15.70 -11.48 4.36
N LYS A 56 -15.35 -10.50 5.19
CA LYS A 56 -16.25 -9.74 6.07
C LYS A 56 -16.76 -8.45 5.42
N GLY A 57 -16.25 -8.10 4.25
CA GLY A 57 -16.63 -6.90 3.49
C GLY A 57 -18.07 -6.96 3.01
N LYS A 58 -18.61 -5.79 2.64
CA LYS A 58 -19.96 -5.65 2.08
C LYS A 58 -19.91 -4.95 0.73
N PHE A 59 -20.69 -5.42 -0.21
CA PHE A 59 -20.87 -4.74 -1.48
C PHE A 59 -21.85 -3.58 -1.35
N VAL A 60 -21.59 -2.50 -2.07
CA VAL A 60 -22.47 -1.32 -2.12
C VAL A 60 -23.72 -1.65 -2.93
N GLU A 61 -23.56 -2.37 -4.02
CA GLU A 61 -24.65 -2.69 -4.94
C GLU A 61 -25.44 -3.91 -4.45
N ALA A 62 -26.77 -3.75 -4.33
CA ALA A 62 -27.68 -4.76 -3.80
C ALA A 62 -27.72 -6.05 -4.64
N ASP A 63 -27.47 -5.97 -5.93
CA ASP A 63 -27.44 -7.14 -6.84
C ASP A 63 -26.20 -8.04 -6.62
N ALA A 64 -25.19 -7.56 -5.90
CA ALA A 64 -24.09 -8.38 -5.45
C ALA A 64 -24.49 -9.35 -4.32
N GLY A 65 -25.61 -9.12 -3.64
CA GLY A 65 -26.12 -9.90 -2.51
C GLY A 65 -25.40 -9.59 -1.19
N GLU A 66 -25.78 -10.30 -0.13
CA GLU A 66 -25.33 -10.03 1.23
C GLU A 66 -23.96 -10.66 1.59
N LYS A 67 -23.46 -11.58 0.75
CA LYS A 67 -22.18 -12.25 1.01
C LYS A 67 -21.00 -11.31 0.73
N GLY A 68 -19.90 -11.45 1.48
CA GLY A 68 -18.66 -10.71 1.27
C GLY A 68 -17.92 -11.06 -0.02
N GLY A 69 -16.68 -10.57 -0.10
CA GLY A 69 -15.80 -10.77 -1.27
C GLY A 69 -15.07 -12.13 -1.32
N VAL A 70 -15.36 -13.06 -0.40
CA VAL A 70 -14.88 -14.45 -0.43
C VAL A 70 -16.10 -15.36 -0.30
N ARG A 71 -16.32 -16.20 -1.32
CA ARG A 71 -17.53 -17.03 -1.42
C ARG A 71 -17.19 -18.46 -1.77
N ILE A 72 -17.86 -19.41 -1.13
CA ILE A 72 -17.73 -20.83 -1.40
C ILE A 72 -18.81 -21.24 -2.39
N ALA A 73 -18.43 -22.04 -3.39
CA ALA A 73 -19.30 -22.64 -4.38
C ALA A 73 -19.11 -24.16 -4.45
N LYS A 74 -20.18 -24.90 -4.68
CA LYS A 74 -20.21 -26.37 -4.74
C LYS A 74 -20.38 -26.92 -6.14
N SER A 75 -20.45 -26.04 -7.14
CA SER A 75 -20.47 -26.39 -8.56
C SER A 75 -19.81 -25.29 -9.39
N VAL A 76 -19.45 -25.63 -10.62
CA VAL A 76 -18.92 -24.71 -11.62
C VAL A 76 -19.91 -23.58 -11.92
N GLU A 77 -21.21 -23.93 -11.99
CA GLU A 77 -22.28 -22.97 -12.23
C GLU A 77 -22.44 -21.97 -11.08
N GLU A 78 -22.37 -22.46 -9.84
CA GLU A 78 -22.42 -21.62 -8.65
C GLU A 78 -21.20 -20.68 -8.59
N ALA A 79 -19.98 -21.21 -8.84
CA ALA A 79 -18.77 -20.41 -8.89
C ALA A 79 -18.86 -19.28 -9.94
N ALA A 80 -19.35 -19.59 -11.14
CA ALA A 80 -19.57 -18.61 -12.19
C ALA A 80 -20.62 -17.54 -11.79
N ALA A 81 -21.72 -17.96 -11.16
CA ALA A 81 -22.75 -17.05 -10.69
C ALA A 81 -22.24 -16.09 -9.60
N GLU A 82 -21.47 -16.60 -8.63
CA GLU A 82 -20.88 -15.77 -7.57
C GLU A 82 -19.81 -14.81 -8.12
N ALA A 83 -18.98 -15.24 -9.07
CA ALA A 83 -18.01 -14.37 -9.74
C ALA A 83 -18.70 -13.21 -10.48
N LYS A 84 -19.79 -13.50 -11.21
CA LYS A 84 -20.59 -12.50 -11.92
C LYS A 84 -21.19 -11.45 -10.98
N LYS A 85 -21.62 -11.85 -9.77
CA LYS A 85 -22.17 -10.93 -8.76
C LYS A 85 -21.12 -9.99 -8.19
N MET A 86 -19.83 -10.37 -8.20
CA MET A 86 -18.76 -9.57 -7.64
C MET A 86 -18.08 -8.64 -8.65
N LEU A 87 -17.90 -9.09 -9.91
CA LEU A 87 -17.23 -8.31 -10.94
C LEU A 87 -17.94 -7.00 -11.23
N GLY A 88 -17.16 -5.91 -11.22
CA GLY A 88 -17.64 -4.55 -11.46
C GLY A 88 -18.38 -3.91 -10.28
N ARG A 89 -18.50 -4.59 -9.14
CA ARG A 89 -19.16 -4.09 -7.92
C ARG A 89 -18.13 -3.53 -6.94
N THR A 90 -18.58 -2.64 -6.07
CA THR A 90 -17.74 -1.95 -5.07
C THR A 90 -17.77 -2.70 -3.74
N LEU A 91 -16.64 -3.22 -3.32
CA LEU A 91 -16.46 -3.92 -2.05
C LEU A 91 -15.91 -2.95 -0.99
N VAL A 92 -16.64 -2.80 0.10
CA VAL A 92 -16.26 -2.01 1.28
C VAL A 92 -15.73 -2.95 2.36
N THR A 93 -14.52 -2.70 2.82
CA THR A 93 -13.88 -3.40 3.95
C THR A 93 -13.39 -2.38 4.99
N LYS A 94 -12.93 -2.86 6.16
CA LYS A 94 -12.29 -1.99 7.16
C LYS A 94 -11.10 -1.20 6.57
N GLN A 95 -10.34 -1.82 5.66
CA GLN A 95 -9.14 -1.22 5.06
C GLN A 95 -9.43 -0.28 3.88
N THR A 96 -10.51 -0.50 3.13
CA THR A 96 -10.87 0.41 2.02
C THR A 96 -11.55 1.68 2.49
N GLY A 97 -11.99 1.72 3.75
CA GLY A 97 -12.89 2.78 4.22
C GLY A 97 -14.26 2.77 3.51
N PRO A 98 -15.11 3.78 3.75
CA PRO A 98 -16.48 3.82 3.24
C PRO A 98 -16.61 3.97 1.72
N ALA A 99 -15.58 4.48 1.05
CA ALA A 99 -15.55 4.61 -0.41
C ALA A 99 -15.50 3.24 -1.10
N GLY A 100 -14.92 2.23 -0.45
CA GLY A 100 -14.73 0.91 -1.02
C GLY A 100 -13.73 0.87 -2.18
N LYS A 101 -13.61 -0.31 -2.79
CA LYS A 101 -12.82 -0.53 -4.01
C LYS A 101 -13.64 -1.34 -5.02
N GLN A 102 -13.58 -0.95 -6.28
CA GLN A 102 -14.24 -1.70 -7.36
C GLN A 102 -13.51 -3.02 -7.61
N VAL A 103 -14.27 -4.10 -7.71
CA VAL A 103 -13.75 -5.44 -7.99
C VAL A 103 -13.60 -5.62 -9.51
N ASN A 104 -12.41 -5.35 -10.02
CA ASN A 104 -12.09 -5.49 -11.44
C ASN A 104 -11.63 -6.91 -11.80
N ARG A 105 -11.27 -7.72 -10.80
CA ARG A 105 -10.79 -9.09 -10.96
C ARG A 105 -11.39 -9.98 -9.88
N VAL A 106 -11.60 -11.23 -10.24
CA VAL A 106 -12.00 -12.30 -9.34
C VAL A 106 -11.05 -13.47 -9.52
N TYR A 107 -10.64 -14.09 -8.43
CA TYR A 107 -9.84 -15.30 -8.41
C TYR A 107 -10.71 -16.49 -8.01
N ILE A 108 -10.77 -17.51 -8.83
CA ILE A 108 -11.46 -18.76 -8.54
C ILE A 108 -10.40 -19.79 -8.27
N GLU A 109 -10.43 -20.41 -7.09
CA GLU A 109 -9.45 -21.39 -6.70
C GLU A 109 -10.07 -22.67 -6.10
N ASP A 110 -9.28 -23.74 -6.07
CA ASP A 110 -9.60 -24.99 -5.40
C ASP A 110 -9.78 -24.76 -3.89
N GLY A 111 -10.88 -25.24 -3.36
CA GLY A 111 -11.19 -25.22 -1.93
C GLY A 111 -10.37 -26.26 -1.18
N SER A 112 -9.70 -25.86 -0.12
CA SER A 112 -8.95 -26.74 0.76
C SER A 112 -9.75 -27.11 1.99
N GLY A 113 -9.69 -28.38 2.41
CA GLY A 113 -10.07 -28.79 3.77
C GLY A 113 -9.07 -28.19 4.76
N ILE A 114 -9.56 -27.54 5.79
CA ILE A 114 -8.75 -26.81 6.77
C ILE A 114 -8.88 -27.51 8.13
N ASP A 115 -7.76 -27.99 8.67
CA ASP A 115 -7.66 -28.50 10.03
C ASP A 115 -7.29 -27.38 11.01
N ARG A 116 -6.26 -26.59 10.67
CA ARG A 116 -5.82 -25.45 11.49
C ARG A 116 -5.41 -24.27 10.63
N GLU A 117 -5.69 -23.07 11.14
CA GLU A 117 -5.24 -21.81 10.57
C GLU A 117 -4.15 -21.18 11.44
N MET A 118 -3.12 -20.63 10.81
CA MET A 118 -1.98 -20.00 11.46
C MET A 118 -1.61 -18.73 10.70
N TYR A 119 -0.93 -17.82 11.36
CA TYR A 119 -0.38 -16.61 10.78
C TYR A 119 1.12 -16.75 10.50
N LEU A 120 1.55 -16.25 9.36
CA LEU A 120 2.96 -16.14 9.01
C LEU A 120 3.22 -14.88 8.21
N ALA A 121 4.23 -14.11 8.58
CA ALA A 121 4.72 -13.01 7.78
C ALA A 121 6.25 -12.94 7.76
N LEU A 122 6.78 -12.36 6.67
CA LEU A 122 8.15 -11.89 6.55
C LEU A 122 8.08 -10.39 6.25
N LEU A 123 8.89 -9.61 6.93
CA LEU A 123 8.95 -8.16 6.74
C LEU A 123 10.37 -7.64 7.00
N VAL A 124 10.65 -6.46 6.46
CA VAL A 124 11.88 -5.73 6.81
C VAL A 124 11.65 -5.01 8.14
N ASP A 125 12.32 -5.49 9.17
CA ASP A 125 12.32 -4.83 10.47
C ASP A 125 13.29 -3.63 10.44
N ARG A 126 12.73 -2.43 10.49
CA ARG A 126 13.50 -1.18 10.43
C ARG A 126 14.37 -0.94 11.68
N GLN A 127 13.99 -1.52 12.82
CA GLN A 127 14.73 -1.37 14.07
C GLN A 127 16.06 -2.12 14.02
N THR A 128 16.03 -3.34 13.49
CA THR A 128 17.21 -4.21 13.37
C THR A 128 17.86 -4.14 11.99
N SER A 129 17.21 -3.51 11.00
CA SER A 129 17.62 -3.50 9.58
C SER A 129 17.79 -4.92 9.02
N ARG A 130 16.91 -5.83 9.42
CA ARG A 130 16.95 -7.26 9.05
C ARG A 130 15.60 -7.74 8.58
N VAL A 131 15.59 -8.85 7.83
CA VAL A 131 14.36 -9.57 7.54
C VAL A 131 13.92 -10.34 8.78
N SER A 132 12.69 -10.12 9.21
CA SER A 132 12.10 -10.78 10.37
C SER A 132 10.95 -11.69 9.97
N PHE A 133 10.87 -12.84 10.64
CA PHE A 133 9.70 -13.70 10.63
C PHE A 133 8.77 -13.31 11.78
N VAL A 134 7.48 -13.29 11.50
CA VAL A 134 6.41 -13.18 12.49
C VAL A 134 5.48 -14.36 12.29
N ALA A 135 5.20 -15.09 13.35
CA ALA A 135 4.34 -16.27 13.29
C ALA A 135 3.42 -16.34 14.52
N SER A 136 2.19 -16.82 14.32
CA SER A 136 1.22 -17.03 15.41
C SER A 136 0.33 -18.23 15.12
N THR A 137 -0.13 -18.88 16.17
CA THR A 137 -1.17 -19.92 16.11
C THR A 137 -2.56 -19.35 15.79
N GLU A 138 -2.73 -18.03 15.86
CA GLU A 138 -3.97 -17.33 15.56
C GLU A 138 -3.95 -16.88 14.09
N GLY A 139 -4.49 -17.72 13.19
CA GLY A 139 -4.63 -17.43 11.77
C GLY A 139 -6.02 -16.93 11.38
N GLY A 140 -6.14 -16.34 10.17
CA GLY A 140 -7.42 -15.82 9.67
C GLY A 140 -7.96 -14.60 10.41
N MET A 141 -7.14 -14.01 11.30
CA MET A 141 -7.46 -12.85 12.13
C MET A 141 -6.55 -11.67 11.79
N ASP A 142 -6.92 -10.49 12.28
CA ASP A 142 -6.10 -9.29 12.25
C ASP A 142 -4.96 -9.46 13.26
N ILE A 143 -3.71 -9.46 12.81
CA ILE A 143 -2.55 -9.76 13.66
C ILE A 143 -2.29 -8.64 14.67
N GLU A 144 -2.69 -7.42 14.38
CA GLU A 144 -2.58 -6.28 15.28
C GLU A 144 -3.52 -6.48 16.49
N GLU A 145 -4.73 -7.01 16.27
CA GLU A 145 -5.66 -7.36 17.37
C GLU A 145 -5.07 -8.48 18.25
N VAL A 146 -4.38 -9.46 17.64
CA VAL A 146 -3.69 -10.53 18.39
C VAL A 146 -2.51 -9.96 19.18
N ALA A 147 -1.75 -9.04 18.58
CA ALA A 147 -0.59 -8.39 19.24
C ALA A 147 -1.01 -7.57 20.46
N GLU A 148 -2.16 -6.93 20.41
CA GLU A 148 -2.72 -6.16 21.53
C GLU A 148 -3.30 -7.05 22.63
N ALA A 149 -4.07 -8.09 22.25
CA ALA A 149 -4.80 -8.91 23.20
C ALA A 149 -3.96 -10.04 23.80
N THR A 150 -3.09 -10.67 23.01
CA THR A 150 -2.32 -11.88 23.39
C THR A 150 -0.92 -11.89 22.77
N PRO A 151 -0.04 -10.90 23.11
CA PRO A 151 1.29 -10.76 22.52
C PRO A 151 2.19 -11.99 22.70
N GLU A 152 1.96 -12.79 23.72
CA GLU A 152 2.68 -14.05 23.98
C GLU A 152 2.44 -15.13 22.92
N LYS A 153 1.38 -15.02 22.12
CA LYS A 153 1.09 -15.92 20.99
C LYS A 153 1.86 -15.55 19.73
N ILE A 154 2.58 -14.45 19.73
CA ILE A 154 3.35 -14.00 18.56
C ILE A 154 4.82 -14.33 18.78
N LEU A 155 5.36 -15.18 17.91
CA LEU A 155 6.78 -15.36 17.75
C LEU A 155 7.30 -14.36 16.73
N SER A 156 8.31 -13.56 17.11
CA SER A 156 9.05 -12.71 16.18
C SER A 156 10.55 -12.91 16.37
N PHE A 157 11.31 -12.95 15.26
CA PHE A 157 12.76 -12.93 15.27
C PHE A 157 13.32 -12.54 13.90
N SER A 158 14.52 -11.94 13.93
CA SER A 158 15.23 -11.52 12.72
C SER A 158 16.24 -12.56 12.25
N VAL A 159 16.46 -12.61 10.95
CA VAL A 159 17.53 -13.43 10.32
C VAL A 159 18.74 -12.55 10.10
N ASP A 160 19.92 -13.04 10.52
CA ASP A 160 21.16 -12.34 10.25
C ASP A 160 21.52 -12.46 8.75
N PRO A 161 21.67 -11.35 8.00
CA PRO A 161 21.90 -11.38 6.58
C PRO A 161 23.25 -12.02 6.21
N ALA A 162 24.23 -12.04 7.14
CA ALA A 162 25.53 -12.68 6.90
C ALA A 162 25.43 -14.22 6.84
N THR A 163 24.47 -14.81 7.59
CA THR A 163 24.23 -16.25 7.60
C THR A 163 23.07 -16.70 6.73
N GLY A 164 22.15 -15.77 6.44
CA GLY A 164 20.90 -16.06 5.76
C GLY A 164 20.00 -17.02 6.53
N TYR A 165 18.95 -17.47 5.87
CA TYR A 165 18.07 -18.49 6.45
C TYR A 165 18.82 -19.81 6.71
N GLN A 166 18.59 -20.37 7.90
CA GLN A 166 19.11 -21.68 8.30
C GLN A 166 17.97 -22.59 8.77
N PRO A 167 18.08 -23.92 8.64
CA PRO A 167 17.00 -24.85 9.03
C PRO A 167 16.50 -24.71 10.45
N PHE A 168 17.31 -24.20 11.38
CA PHE A 168 16.88 -23.99 12.77
C PHE A 168 15.83 -22.86 12.89
N HIS A 169 15.86 -21.84 12.01
CA HIS A 169 14.84 -20.81 11.96
C HIS A 169 13.46 -21.41 11.68
N GLY A 170 13.37 -22.29 10.66
CA GLY A 170 12.13 -22.98 10.34
C GLY A 170 11.66 -23.95 11.46
N ARG A 171 12.59 -24.64 12.13
CA ARG A 171 12.23 -25.46 13.30
C ARG A 171 11.69 -24.62 14.46
N ARG A 172 12.26 -23.44 14.70
CA ARG A 172 11.78 -22.51 15.72
C ARG A 172 10.33 -22.09 15.45
N ILE A 173 10.01 -21.76 14.20
CA ILE A 173 8.64 -21.45 13.78
C ILE A 173 7.74 -22.68 13.92
N ALA A 174 8.17 -23.84 13.43
CA ALA A 174 7.39 -25.07 13.50
C ALA A 174 6.98 -25.43 14.94
N PHE A 175 7.89 -25.32 15.88
CA PHE A 175 7.60 -25.60 17.29
C PHE A 175 6.68 -24.55 17.92
N ALA A 176 6.87 -23.28 17.61
CA ALA A 176 5.99 -22.22 18.09
C ALA A 176 4.55 -22.37 17.54
N LEU A 177 4.40 -22.84 16.30
CA LEU A 177 3.11 -23.15 15.70
C LEU A 177 2.54 -24.51 16.12
N GLY A 178 3.22 -25.28 16.98
CA GLY A 178 2.78 -26.60 17.43
C GLY A 178 2.69 -27.62 16.28
N LEU A 179 3.58 -27.50 15.28
CA LEU A 179 3.65 -28.46 14.17
C LEU A 179 4.43 -29.73 14.58
N GLU A 180 4.05 -30.88 14.06
CA GLU A 180 4.60 -32.15 14.43
C GLU A 180 5.04 -33.00 13.22
N GLY A 181 5.90 -33.99 13.45
CA GLY A 181 6.26 -34.98 12.46
C GLY A 181 6.73 -34.43 11.12
N GLN A 182 6.01 -34.77 10.05
CA GLN A 182 6.31 -34.32 8.69
C GLN A 182 6.07 -32.82 8.49
N GLN A 183 5.12 -32.23 9.22
CA GLN A 183 4.82 -30.80 9.16
C GLN A 183 6.03 -29.93 9.53
N ILE A 184 6.87 -30.39 10.48
CA ILE A 184 8.13 -29.67 10.83
C ILE A 184 9.05 -29.58 9.62
N LYS A 185 9.21 -30.67 8.86
CA LYS A 185 10.06 -30.69 7.66
C LYS A 185 9.48 -29.80 6.55
N GLN A 186 8.17 -29.83 6.35
CA GLN A 186 7.47 -28.96 5.41
C GLN A 186 7.65 -27.48 5.80
N CYS A 187 7.50 -27.14 7.08
CA CYS A 187 7.70 -25.80 7.59
C CYS A 187 9.15 -25.33 7.35
N VAL A 188 10.15 -26.14 7.68
CA VAL A 188 11.56 -25.82 7.46
C VAL A 188 11.83 -25.54 5.97
N SER A 189 11.31 -26.36 5.07
CA SER A 189 11.44 -26.16 3.63
C SER A 189 10.73 -24.88 3.17
N LEU A 190 9.48 -24.71 3.57
CA LEU A 190 8.65 -23.55 3.19
C LEU A 190 9.30 -22.24 3.64
N MET A 191 9.75 -22.14 4.89
CA MET A 191 10.42 -20.90 5.37
C MET A 191 11.67 -20.57 4.57
N GLY A 192 12.43 -21.57 4.14
CA GLY A 192 13.58 -21.36 3.27
C GLY A 192 13.19 -20.82 1.88
N LEU A 193 12.14 -21.35 1.29
CA LEU A 193 11.61 -20.88 0.00
C LEU A 193 11.08 -19.44 0.09
N LEU A 194 10.31 -19.13 1.14
CA LEU A 194 9.78 -17.77 1.35
C LEU A 194 10.90 -16.76 1.59
N TYR A 195 11.90 -17.09 2.40
CA TYR A 195 13.04 -16.22 2.64
C TYR A 195 13.85 -15.98 1.33
N LYS A 196 14.05 -17.04 0.53
CA LYS A 196 14.73 -16.93 -0.77
C LYS A 196 13.95 -16.00 -1.70
N LEU A 197 12.65 -16.20 -1.87
CA LEU A 197 11.77 -15.31 -2.65
C LEU A 197 11.87 -13.87 -2.16
N PHE A 198 11.79 -13.67 -0.84
CA PHE A 198 11.82 -12.37 -0.20
C PHE A 198 13.09 -11.57 -0.57
N ILE A 199 14.26 -12.22 -0.49
CA ILE A 199 15.55 -11.60 -0.80
C ILE A 199 15.74 -11.41 -2.31
N GLU A 200 15.43 -12.43 -3.13
CA GLU A 200 15.71 -12.39 -4.57
C GLU A 200 14.81 -11.42 -5.33
N LYS A 201 13.62 -11.12 -4.80
CA LYS A 201 12.65 -10.24 -5.46
C LYS A 201 12.48 -8.88 -4.77
N ASP A 202 13.32 -8.55 -3.80
CA ASP A 202 13.19 -7.32 -2.99
C ASP A 202 11.78 -7.13 -2.43
N VAL A 203 11.25 -8.18 -1.85
CA VAL A 203 9.98 -8.13 -1.16
C VAL A 203 10.14 -7.28 0.11
N GLU A 204 9.24 -6.36 0.36
CA GLU A 204 9.20 -5.54 1.58
C GLU A 204 8.36 -6.19 2.67
N MET A 205 7.27 -6.84 2.26
CA MET A 205 6.35 -7.55 3.13
C MET A 205 5.72 -8.73 2.37
N LEU A 206 5.76 -9.90 3.00
CA LEU A 206 5.04 -11.10 2.59
C LEU A 206 4.24 -11.60 3.78
N GLU A 207 2.92 -11.59 3.67
CA GLU A 207 2.01 -12.12 4.66
C GLU A 207 1.28 -13.34 4.08
N VAL A 208 1.23 -14.41 4.84
CA VAL A 208 0.43 -15.61 4.57
C VAL A 208 -0.58 -15.76 5.71
N ASN A 209 -1.82 -15.36 5.45
CA ASN A 209 -2.87 -15.32 6.47
C ASN A 209 -4.24 -15.77 5.90
N PRO A 210 -4.56 -17.06 6.07
CA PRO A 210 -3.84 -18.04 6.87
C PRO A 210 -2.80 -18.89 6.10
N LEU A 211 -1.77 -19.31 6.81
CA LEU A 211 -1.05 -20.53 6.55
C LEU A 211 -1.86 -21.66 7.19
N ILE A 212 -2.17 -22.72 6.46
CA ILE A 212 -3.02 -23.79 6.98
C ILE A 212 -2.30 -25.12 7.10
N VAL A 213 -2.76 -25.93 8.04
CA VAL A 213 -2.64 -27.39 7.98
C VAL A 213 -3.92 -27.88 7.31
N THR A 214 -3.78 -28.64 6.22
CA THR A 214 -4.93 -29.25 5.53
C THR A 214 -5.47 -30.43 6.32
N ASP A 215 -6.70 -30.88 6.00
CA ASP A 215 -7.29 -32.13 6.51
C ASP A 215 -6.45 -33.40 6.22
N LYS A 216 -5.51 -33.30 5.26
CA LYS A 216 -4.53 -34.35 4.95
C LYS A 216 -3.23 -34.20 5.74
N GLY A 217 -3.11 -33.18 6.57
CA GLY A 217 -1.93 -32.95 7.43
C GLY A 217 -0.79 -32.18 6.74
N ASP A 218 -0.99 -31.64 5.54
CA ASP A 218 0.01 -30.88 4.80
C ASP A 218 -0.10 -29.37 5.03
N LEU A 219 1.05 -28.68 5.03
CA LEU A 219 1.08 -27.21 5.06
C LEU A 219 0.74 -26.63 3.68
N LYS A 220 -0.07 -25.55 3.69
CA LYS A 220 -0.43 -24.82 2.46
C LYS A 220 -0.61 -23.32 2.75
N CYS A 221 -0.12 -22.44 1.86
CA CYS A 221 -0.40 -21.01 1.87
C CYS A 221 -1.78 -20.78 1.23
N LEU A 222 -2.78 -20.43 2.05
CA LEU A 222 -4.16 -20.30 1.59
C LEU A 222 -4.48 -18.90 1.07
N ASP A 223 -3.98 -17.87 1.72
CA ASP A 223 -4.04 -16.48 1.25
C ASP A 223 -2.66 -15.85 1.36
N ALA A 224 -2.33 -14.95 0.45
CA ALA A 224 -1.04 -14.29 0.43
C ALA A 224 -1.18 -12.82 0.04
N LYS A 225 -0.52 -11.94 0.80
CA LYS A 225 -0.35 -10.53 0.49
C LYS A 225 1.15 -10.26 0.33
N MET A 226 1.51 -9.58 -0.74
CA MET A 226 2.92 -9.33 -1.06
C MET A 226 3.12 -7.91 -1.57
N GLY A 227 4.08 -7.21 -0.97
CA GLY A 227 4.53 -5.89 -1.37
C GLY A 227 6.04 -5.90 -1.64
N PHE A 228 6.47 -5.09 -2.59
CA PHE A 228 7.85 -4.98 -3.04
C PHE A 228 8.41 -3.60 -2.76
N ASP A 229 9.71 -3.52 -2.49
CA ASP A 229 10.42 -2.26 -2.36
C ASP A 229 10.34 -1.48 -3.68
N SER A 230 9.62 -0.36 -3.66
CA SER A 230 9.44 0.48 -4.85
C SER A 230 10.76 1.03 -5.40
N ASN A 231 11.78 1.18 -4.56
CA ASN A 231 13.11 1.62 -4.97
C ASN A 231 13.91 0.54 -5.72
N ALA A 232 13.48 -0.72 -5.61
CA ALA A 232 14.14 -1.86 -6.27
C ALA A 232 13.42 -2.33 -7.55
N ILE A 233 12.20 -1.87 -7.82
CA ILE A 233 11.37 -2.35 -8.95
C ILE A 233 12.07 -2.20 -10.31
N TYR A 234 12.95 -1.20 -10.49
CA TYR A 234 13.68 -0.99 -11.74
C TYR A 234 14.53 -2.21 -12.16
N ARG A 235 14.95 -3.05 -11.22
CA ARG A 235 15.71 -4.28 -11.48
C ARG A 235 14.84 -5.55 -11.59
N HIS A 236 13.51 -5.41 -11.42
CA HIS A 236 12.54 -6.49 -11.50
C HIS A 236 11.43 -6.18 -12.51
N PRO A 237 11.71 -6.19 -13.83
CA PRO A 237 10.71 -5.87 -14.86
C PRO A 237 9.55 -6.86 -14.88
N ASP A 238 9.77 -8.10 -14.47
CA ASP A 238 8.74 -9.12 -14.30
C ASP A 238 7.75 -8.77 -13.19
N ILE A 239 8.23 -8.19 -12.08
CA ILE A 239 7.38 -7.70 -10.98
C ILE A 239 6.70 -6.40 -11.38
N ALA A 240 7.41 -5.48 -12.03
CA ALA A 240 6.83 -4.22 -12.52
C ALA A 240 5.61 -4.46 -13.44
N ALA A 241 5.64 -5.52 -14.26
CA ALA A 241 4.54 -5.90 -15.14
C ALA A 241 3.29 -6.39 -14.39
N LEU A 242 3.40 -6.72 -13.11
CA LEU A 242 2.26 -7.13 -12.25
C LEU A 242 1.49 -5.95 -11.65
N ARG A 243 1.98 -4.72 -11.84
CA ARG A 243 1.35 -3.52 -11.29
C ARG A 243 -0.08 -3.35 -11.79
N ASP A 244 -0.98 -3.06 -10.87
CA ASP A 244 -2.36 -2.68 -11.18
C ASP A 244 -2.61 -1.22 -10.77
N GLU A 245 -2.52 -0.32 -11.75
CA GLU A 245 -2.72 1.11 -11.53
C GLU A 245 -4.15 1.44 -11.04
N THR A 246 -5.15 0.56 -11.27
CA THR A 246 -6.53 0.78 -10.80
C THR A 246 -6.69 0.62 -9.29
N GLU A 247 -5.70 0.00 -8.64
CA GLU A 247 -5.66 -0.18 -7.19
C GLU A 247 -4.92 0.95 -6.46
N GLU A 248 -4.19 1.80 -7.19
CA GLU A 248 -3.44 2.91 -6.62
C GLU A 248 -4.33 4.15 -6.42
N ASP A 249 -3.87 5.08 -5.60
CA ASP A 249 -4.53 6.39 -5.49
C ASP A 249 -4.30 7.18 -6.79
N PRO A 250 -5.34 7.75 -7.41
CA PRO A 250 -5.21 8.46 -8.68
C PRO A 250 -4.25 9.67 -8.62
N LYS A 251 -4.14 10.34 -7.46
CA LYS A 251 -3.23 11.48 -7.26
C LYS A 251 -1.78 11.01 -7.15
N GLU A 252 -1.55 9.90 -6.42
CA GLU A 252 -0.23 9.27 -6.30
C GLU A 252 0.24 8.75 -7.67
N LEU A 253 -0.67 8.15 -8.43
CA LEU A 253 -0.39 7.72 -9.81
C LEU A 253 -0.10 8.92 -10.73
N ALA A 254 -0.84 10.02 -10.62
CA ALA A 254 -0.58 11.22 -11.39
C ALA A 254 0.79 11.83 -11.03
N ALA A 255 1.13 11.88 -9.75
CA ALA A 255 2.41 12.40 -9.24
C ALA A 255 3.60 11.57 -9.73
N SER A 256 3.48 10.25 -9.76
CA SER A 256 4.55 9.36 -10.20
C SER A 256 4.97 9.58 -11.66
N LYS A 257 4.06 10.04 -12.52
CA LYS A 257 4.35 10.37 -13.93
C LYS A 257 5.30 11.56 -14.09
N PHE A 258 5.39 12.42 -13.07
CA PHE A 258 6.25 13.60 -13.02
C PHE A 258 7.43 13.42 -12.06
N ASP A 259 7.67 12.20 -11.59
CA ASP A 259 8.73 11.88 -10.63
C ASP A 259 8.60 12.76 -9.35
N LEU A 260 7.36 12.85 -8.86
CA LEU A 260 6.99 13.49 -7.60
C LEU A 260 6.65 12.42 -6.56
N ASN A 261 7.17 12.59 -5.35
CA ASN A 261 6.80 11.74 -4.22
C ASN A 261 5.56 12.33 -3.54
N TYR A 262 4.40 11.76 -3.78
CA TYR A 262 3.10 12.19 -3.25
C TYR A 262 2.45 11.07 -2.45
N ILE A 263 1.88 11.41 -1.29
CA ILE A 263 1.01 10.54 -0.51
C ILE A 263 -0.23 11.35 -0.13
N ALA A 264 -1.41 10.85 -0.47
CA ALA A 264 -2.68 11.46 -0.10
C ALA A 264 -2.96 11.26 1.40
N LEU A 265 -3.45 12.31 2.07
CA LEU A 265 -3.90 12.32 3.46
C LEU A 265 -5.28 12.97 3.55
N ASP A 266 -5.93 12.87 4.72
CA ASP A 266 -7.32 13.32 4.91
C ASP A 266 -7.49 14.77 5.39
N GLY A 267 -6.42 15.58 5.33
CA GLY A 267 -6.42 16.94 5.86
C GLY A 267 -6.94 18.01 4.92
N GLU A 268 -6.74 19.27 5.32
CA GLU A 268 -7.23 20.47 4.62
C GLU A 268 -6.12 21.41 4.14
N ILE A 269 -4.86 21.19 4.55
CA ILE A 269 -3.72 22.00 4.13
C ILE A 269 -2.86 21.19 3.17
N GLY A 270 -2.84 21.62 1.90
CA GLY A 270 -1.93 21.09 0.91
C GLY A 270 -0.48 21.48 1.21
N CYS A 271 0.44 20.53 1.07
CA CYS A 271 1.87 20.74 1.33
C CYS A 271 2.68 20.55 0.06
N MET A 272 3.60 21.48 -0.24
CA MET A 272 4.62 21.32 -1.27
C MET A 272 5.99 21.66 -0.68
N VAL A 273 6.89 20.70 -0.66
CA VAL A 273 8.17 20.80 0.03
C VAL A 273 9.28 20.20 -0.81
N ASN A 274 10.51 20.62 -0.65
CA ASN A 274 11.68 19.94 -1.22
C ASN A 274 12.47 19.21 -0.14
N GLY A 275 12.42 17.88 -0.21
CA GLY A 275 13.08 16.96 0.71
C GLY A 275 12.13 16.35 1.74
N ALA A 276 12.15 15.03 1.82
CA ALA A 276 11.23 14.22 2.62
C ALA A 276 11.25 14.58 4.11
N GLY A 277 12.43 14.83 4.70
CA GLY A 277 12.56 15.25 6.10
C GLY A 277 11.89 16.59 6.39
N LEU A 278 12.03 17.56 5.46
CA LEU A 278 11.38 18.86 5.58
C LEU A 278 9.87 18.73 5.39
N ALA A 279 9.40 17.83 4.52
CA ALA A 279 7.99 17.57 4.32
C ALA A 279 7.36 16.98 5.60
N MET A 280 7.99 16.01 6.24
CA MET A 280 7.53 15.45 7.52
C MET A 280 7.47 16.53 8.61
N ALA A 281 8.53 17.33 8.77
CA ALA A 281 8.54 18.44 9.74
C ALA A 281 7.47 19.50 9.45
N THR A 282 7.15 19.73 8.17
CA THR A 282 6.07 20.66 7.76
C THR A 282 4.70 20.11 8.15
N MET A 283 4.46 18.83 7.96
CA MET A 283 3.21 18.18 8.39
C MET A 283 3.07 18.18 9.91
N ASP A 284 4.13 17.87 10.64
CA ASP A 284 4.13 17.85 12.10
C ASP A 284 3.80 19.24 12.69
N ILE A 285 4.39 20.29 12.14
CA ILE A 285 4.13 21.64 12.65
C ILE A 285 2.72 22.13 12.30
N ILE A 286 2.16 21.76 11.16
CA ILE A 286 0.75 22.01 10.82
C ILE A 286 -0.17 21.38 11.88
N LYS A 287 0.09 20.12 12.26
CA LYS A 287 -0.66 19.43 13.31
C LYS A 287 -0.48 20.09 14.66
N LEU A 288 0.73 20.50 15.01
CA LEU A 288 1.01 21.22 16.28
C LEU A 288 0.16 22.51 16.41
N TYR A 289 -0.09 23.21 15.31
CA TYR A 289 -0.95 24.40 15.30
C TYR A 289 -2.43 24.12 15.08
N GLY A 290 -2.82 22.83 15.10
CA GLY A 290 -4.21 22.37 15.18
C GLY A 290 -4.92 22.28 13.85
N ALA A 291 -4.21 22.06 12.73
CA ALA A 291 -4.80 21.73 11.43
C ALA A 291 -4.24 20.39 10.93
N GLU A 292 -4.79 19.86 9.85
CA GLU A 292 -4.38 18.56 9.30
C GLU A 292 -3.79 18.72 7.89
N PRO A 293 -2.64 18.09 7.59
CA PRO A 293 -2.07 18.08 6.25
C PRO A 293 -2.90 17.21 5.31
N ALA A 294 -3.17 17.70 4.09
CA ALA A 294 -3.91 17.01 3.05
C ALA A 294 -3.04 16.03 2.25
N ASN A 295 -1.72 16.23 2.28
CA ASN A 295 -0.78 15.38 1.58
C ASN A 295 0.65 15.52 2.11
N PHE A 296 1.43 14.48 1.89
CA PHE A 296 2.89 14.57 1.80
C PHE A 296 3.24 14.86 0.34
N LEU A 297 4.12 15.81 0.06
CA LEU A 297 4.68 16.03 -1.28
C LEU A 297 6.12 16.52 -1.18
N ASP A 298 7.02 15.75 -1.76
CA ASP A 298 8.41 16.13 -1.98
C ASP A 298 8.66 16.32 -3.48
N VAL A 299 8.95 17.56 -3.89
CA VAL A 299 9.27 17.87 -5.29
C VAL A 299 10.72 17.57 -5.65
N GLY A 300 11.52 17.13 -4.67
CA GLY A 300 12.95 16.81 -4.85
C GLY A 300 13.85 18.02 -4.99
N GLY A 301 15.16 17.78 -4.96
CA GLY A 301 16.18 18.84 -5.05
C GLY A 301 16.41 19.42 -6.44
N GLY A 302 15.76 18.88 -7.47
CA GLY A 302 15.87 19.31 -8.88
C GLY A 302 14.55 19.74 -9.50
N ALA A 303 13.60 20.28 -8.70
CA ALA A 303 12.28 20.63 -9.20
C ALA A 303 12.36 21.69 -10.33
N THR A 304 11.77 21.34 -11.47
CA THR A 304 11.56 22.24 -12.60
C THR A 304 10.24 22.98 -12.45
N LYS A 305 10.05 24.03 -13.23
CA LYS A 305 8.76 24.72 -13.32
C LYS A 305 7.60 23.76 -13.61
N GLU A 306 7.81 22.78 -14.48
CA GLU A 306 6.80 21.76 -14.83
C GLU A 306 6.42 20.90 -13.63
N LYS A 307 7.41 20.38 -12.88
CA LYS A 307 7.16 19.61 -11.65
C LYS A 307 6.37 20.42 -10.63
N VAL A 308 6.73 21.68 -10.42
CA VAL A 308 6.01 22.60 -9.51
C VAL A 308 4.58 22.82 -9.98
N THR A 309 4.36 23.04 -11.28
CA THR A 309 3.01 23.23 -11.84
C THR A 309 2.14 21.99 -11.67
N GLU A 310 2.67 20.81 -11.97
CA GLU A 310 1.93 19.56 -11.80
C GLU A 310 1.66 19.26 -10.32
N ALA A 311 2.60 19.56 -9.43
CA ALA A 311 2.39 19.47 -7.99
C ALA A 311 1.19 20.33 -7.53
N PHE A 312 1.09 21.57 -7.97
CA PHE A 312 -0.07 22.42 -7.69
C PHE A 312 -1.37 21.86 -8.26
N LYS A 313 -1.37 21.36 -9.50
CA LYS A 313 -2.56 20.72 -10.11
C LYS A 313 -3.04 19.54 -9.30
N ILE A 314 -2.12 18.68 -8.85
CA ILE A 314 -2.44 17.50 -8.03
C ILE A 314 -3.02 17.93 -6.68
N ILE A 315 -2.36 18.87 -5.97
CA ILE A 315 -2.85 19.36 -4.67
C ILE A 315 -4.25 20.01 -4.82
N THR A 316 -4.44 20.86 -5.82
CA THR A 316 -5.71 21.56 -6.03
C THR A 316 -6.83 20.69 -6.58
N SER A 317 -6.51 19.51 -7.09
CA SER A 317 -7.53 18.53 -7.48
C SER A 317 -8.25 17.91 -6.28
N ASP A 318 -7.71 18.07 -5.07
CA ASP A 318 -8.35 17.62 -3.84
C ASP A 318 -9.37 18.67 -3.36
N PRO A 319 -10.67 18.34 -3.34
CA PRO A 319 -11.71 19.28 -2.90
C PRO A 319 -11.63 19.62 -1.41
N ASN A 320 -10.91 18.82 -0.60
CA ASN A 320 -10.72 19.07 0.83
C ASN A 320 -9.66 20.15 1.09
N VAL A 321 -8.80 20.44 0.13
CA VAL A 321 -7.73 21.43 0.30
C VAL A 321 -8.29 22.85 0.37
N LYS A 322 -8.12 23.49 1.52
CA LYS A 322 -8.54 24.86 1.80
C LYS A 322 -7.43 25.89 1.81
N GLY A 323 -6.18 25.44 1.76
CA GLY A 323 -4.99 26.30 1.69
C GLY A 323 -3.75 25.50 1.33
N ILE A 324 -2.72 26.14 0.80
CA ILE A 324 -1.47 25.49 0.38
C ILE A 324 -0.28 26.13 1.09
N LEU A 325 0.53 25.30 1.74
CA LEU A 325 1.80 25.68 2.33
C LEU A 325 2.96 25.17 1.46
N VAL A 326 3.68 26.12 0.86
CA VAL A 326 4.94 25.88 0.15
C VAL A 326 6.10 26.16 1.10
N ASN A 327 6.91 25.14 1.38
CA ASN A 327 8.05 25.25 2.28
C ASN A 327 9.31 24.73 1.60
N ILE A 328 10.16 25.65 1.13
CA ILE A 328 11.35 25.35 0.36
C ILE A 328 12.60 25.75 1.12
N PHE A 329 13.53 24.81 1.24
CA PHE A 329 14.89 25.09 1.66
C PHE A 329 15.84 24.99 0.47
N GLY A 330 16.36 26.15 0.02
CA GLY A 330 17.27 26.26 -1.12
C GLY A 330 18.68 25.81 -0.74
N GLY A 331 19.06 24.64 -1.28
CA GLY A 331 20.43 24.18 -1.29
C GLY A 331 20.95 24.20 -2.74
N ILE A 332 20.98 23.02 -3.37
CA ILE A 332 21.23 22.88 -4.82
C ILE A 332 20.13 23.60 -5.61
N MET A 333 18.88 23.50 -5.17
CA MET A 333 17.76 24.24 -5.69
C MET A 333 17.80 25.70 -5.20
N ARG A 334 17.62 26.65 -6.10
CA ARG A 334 17.66 28.07 -5.80
C ARG A 334 16.26 28.63 -5.59
N CYS A 335 16.10 29.45 -4.56
CA CYS A 335 14.80 30.03 -4.19
C CYS A 335 14.21 30.93 -5.29
N ASP A 336 15.03 31.64 -6.07
CA ASP A 336 14.57 32.47 -7.20
C ASP A 336 13.91 31.61 -8.30
N VAL A 337 14.48 30.45 -8.63
CA VAL A 337 13.91 29.53 -9.64
C VAL A 337 12.58 28.95 -9.16
N ILE A 338 12.50 28.59 -7.89
CA ILE A 338 11.25 28.08 -7.29
C ILE A 338 10.18 29.17 -7.24
N ALA A 339 10.54 30.40 -6.87
CA ALA A 339 9.61 31.50 -6.83
C ALA A 339 8.97 31.76 -8.22
N ASP A 340 9.76 31.75 -9.29
CA ASP A 340 9.28 31.84 -10.67
C ASP A 340 8.35 30.64 -11.02
N GLY A 341 8.72 29.44 -10.62
CA GLY A 341 7.91 28.22 -10.81
C GLY A 341 6.57 28.28 -10.08
N VAL A 342 6.58 28.70 -8.82
CA VAL A 342 5.36 28.86 -7.99
C VAL A 342 4.43 29.91 -8.64
N ILE A 343 4.95 31.08 -9.01
CA ILE A 343 4.15 32.14 -9.65
C ILE A 343 3.53 31.67 -10.97
N ALA A 344 4.33 30.98 -11.79
CA ALA A 344 3.84 30.48 -13.06
C ALA A 344 2.74 29.40 -12.84
N ALA A 345 2.94 28.50 -11.90
CA ALA A 345 1.97 27.47 -11.56
C ALA A 345 0.67 28.07 -11.01
N VAL A 346 0.76 29.00 -10.06
CA VAL A 346 -0.41 29.70 -9.49
C VAL A 346 -1.24 30.42 -10.56
N LYS A 347 -0.58 31.08 -11.53
CA LYS A 347 -1.25 31.74 -12.67
C LYS A 347 -1.92 30.73 -13.61
N GLU A 348 -1.24 29.63 -13.92
CA GLU A 348 -1.73 28.58 -14.82
C GLU A 348 -2.92 27.83 -14.23
N VAL A 349 -2.85 27.49 -12.94
CA VAL A 349 -3.91 26.76 -12.24
C VAL A 349 -5.09 27.66 -11.84
N GLY A 350 -4.87 28.98 -11.77
CA GLY A 350 -5.89 29.93 -11.31
C GLY A 350 -6.25 29.71 -9.84
N LEU A 351 -5.24 29.60 -8.97
CA LEU A 351 -5.38 29.24 -7.57
C LEU A 351 -6.41 30.11 -6.83
N GLN A 352 -7.39 29.48 -6.17
CA GLN A 352 -8.48 30.16 -5.45
C GLN A 352 -8.33 30.08 -3.92
N VAL A 353 -7.42 29.24 -3.42
CA VAL A 353 -7.19 29.05 -1.99
C VAL A 353 -5.99 29.87 -1.51
N PRO A 354 -5.91 30.22 -0.20
CA PRO A 354 -4.76 30.91 0.36
C PRO A 354 -3.45 30.14 0.10
N LEU A 355 -2.40 30.89 -0.24
CA LEU A 355 -1.06 30.35 -0.46
C LEU A 355 -0.09 31.01 0.52
N VAL A 356 0.54 30.21 1.38
CA VAL A 356 1.66 30.66 2.22
C VAL A 356 2.95 30.07 1.65
N VAL A 357 3.96 30.93 1.50
CA VAL A 357 5.27 30.53 0.97
C VAL A 357 6.37 30.89 1.95
N ARG A 358 7.13 29.88 2.38
CA ARG A 358 8.38 30.03 3.12
C ARG A 358 9.53 29.60 2.23
N LEU A 359 10.47 30.51 2.02
CA LEU A 359 11.72 30.28 1.32
C LEU A 359 12.90 30.51 2.27
N GLU A 360 13.90 29.64 2.21
CA GLU A 360 15.14 29.71 2.98
C GLU A 360 16.31 29.18 2.13
N GLY A 361 17.53 29.69 2.37
CA GLY A 361 18.75 29.20 1.71
C GLY A 361 19.18 30.01 0.49
N THR A 362 19.69 29.36 -0.54
CA THR A 362 20.34 30.01 -1.70
C THR A 362 19.37 30.92 -2.47
N ASN A 363 19.75 32.17 -2.63
CA ASN A 363 18.99 33.24 -3.33
C ASN A 363 17.63 33.55 -2.69
N VAL A 364 17.52 33.41 -1.35
CA VAL A 364 16.25 33.61 -0.64
C VAL A 364 15.70 35.01 -0.81
N GLU A 365 16.53 36.07 -0.69
CA GLU A 365 16.08 37.47 -0.84
C GLU A 365 15.50 37.73 -2.21
N LYS A 366 16.18 37.25 -3.26
CA LYS A 366 15.69 37.36 -4.64
C LYS A 366 14.39 36.59 -4.85
N GLY A 367 14.25 35.39 -4.26
CA GLY A 367 13.01 34.63 -4.29
C GLY A 367 11.84 35.36 -3.62
N LYS A 368 12.08 36.00 -2.46
CA LYS A 368 11.09 36.81 -1.77
C LYS A 368 10.67 38.04 -2.57
N GLU A 369 11.63 38.72 -3.20
CA GLU A 369 11.36 39.88 -4.11
C GLU A 369 10.47 39.46 -5.30
N ILE A 370 10.77 38.32 -5.93
CA ILE A 370 9.99 37.78 -7.05
C ILE A 370 8.55 37.45 -6.58
N ILE A 371 8.36 36.81 -5.44
CA ILE A 371 7.02 36.52 -4.86
C ILE A 371 6.28 37.84 -4.59
N ALA A 372 6.91 38.81 -3.91
CA ALA A 372 6.29 40.09 -3.57
C ALA A 372 5.91 40.92 -4.81
N GLY A 373 6.75 40.88 -5.87
CA GLY A 373 6.51 41.58 -7.13
C GLY A 373 5.50 40.91 -8.05
N SER A 374 5.01 39.70 -7.71
CA SER A 374 4.14 38.90 -8.60
C SER A 374 2.72 39.44 -8.79
N GLY A 375 2.25 40.28 -7.88
CA GLY A 375 0.85 40.73 -7.81
C GLY A 375 -0.16 39.67 -7.39
N LEU A 376 0.31 38.51 -6.98
CA LEU A 376 -0.54 37.41 -6.47
C LEU A 376 -0.77 37.57 -4.96
N ASN A 377 -1.91 37.08 -4.50
CA ASN A 377 -2.22 37.04 -3.06
C ASN A 377 -1.46 35.90 -2.37
N VAL A 378 -0.14 36.10 -2.21
CA VAL A 378 0.75 35.13 -1.56
C VAL A 378 1.19 35.68 -0.20
N ILE A 379 1.05 34.91 0.83
CA ILE A 379 1.46 35.23 2.20
C ILE A 379 2.90 34.75 2.39
N ALA A 380 3.85 35.65 2.52
CA ALA A 380 5.23 35.29 2.81
C ALA A 380 5.40 34.93 4.29
N ALA A 381 6.24 33.95 4.56
CA ALA A 381 6.57 33.50 5.93
C ALA A 381 8.08 33.51 6.15
N ASP A 382 8.48 33.86 7.39
CA ASP A 382 9.88 34.05 7.76
C ASP A 382 10.55 32.74 8.25
N ASN A 383 9.79 31.89 8.90
CA ASN A 383 10.26 30.59 9.40
C ASN A 383 9.13 29.57 9.35
N LEU A 384 9.43 28.31 9.69
CA LEU A 384 8.49 27.21 9.59
C LEU A 384 7.29 27.37 10.54
N ALA A 385 7.50 27.84 11.78
CA ALA A 385 6.43 28.11 12.74
C ALA A 385 5.50 29.23 12.25
N ASP A 386 6.06 30.34 11.77
CA ASP A 386 5.32 31.46 11.19
C ASP A 386 4.51 31.03 9.97
N ALA A 387 5.08 30.18 9.13
CA ALA A 387 4.39 29.62 7.95
C ALA A 387 3.16 28.80 8.33
N ALA A 388 3.30 27.90 9.31
CA ALA A 388 2.19 27.08 9.80
C ALA A 388 1.11 27.94 10.47
N GLN A 389 1.48 28.89 11.33
CA GLN A 389 0.54 29.80 12.00
C GLN A 389 -0.27 30.62 10.98
N LYS A 390 0.42 31.23 10.00
CA LYS A 390 -0.22 32.01 8.92
C LYS A 390 -1.17 31.16 8.08
N MET A 391 -0.76 29.94 7.74
CA MET A 391 -1.60 29.02 6.97
C MET A 391 -2.83 28.58 7.77
N VAL A 392 -2.67 28.14 9.03
CA VAL A 392 -3.78 27.74 9.87
C VAL A 392 -4.77 28.90 10.08
N LYS A 393 -4.26 30.11 10.30
CA LYS A 393 -5.10 31.30 10.40
C LYS A 393 -5.85 31.60 9.10
N ALA A 394 -5.21 31.45 7.95
CA ALA A 394 -5.85 31.71 6.65
C ALA A 394 -6.94 30.69 6.30
N VAL A 395 -6.86 29.46 6.83
CA VAL A 395 -7.84 28.39 6.59
C VAL A 395 -8.97 28.40 7.62
N LYS A 396 -8.67 28.73 8.86
CA LYS A 396 -9.67 28.69 9.96
C LYS A 396 -10.35 30.05 10.25
N GLY A 397 -9.83 31.14 9.73
CA GLY A 397 -10.33 32.49 9.91
C GLY A 397 -9.78 33.18 11.14
#